data_0369e360d3171cfbfbc0471177c1aa13
#
_entry.id   0369e360d3171cfbfbc0471177c1aa13
#
_cell.length_a   1.000
_cell.length_b   1.000
_cell.length_c   1.000
_cell.angle_alpha   90.00
_cell.angle_beta   90.00
_cell.angle_gamma   90.00
#
_symmetry.space_group_name_H-M   'P 1'
#
loop_
_entity.id
_entity.type
_entity.pdbx_description
1 polymer ?
#
loop_
_entity_poly.entity_id
_entity_poly.type
_entity_poly.pdbx_seq_one_letter_code
_entity_poly.pdbx_strand_id
1 'polypeptide(L)'
;VVIQRNPTSGTGWRRSLLVELVQELRRLGLRPRMFHNRSRCDQWLADPEHQQQTLCLVAAGGDGTVDDLLNRHPGWPLAILPLGTENLLARGLGIAPSGRDLARLIAGGRQQTIDLGQAGGRRFALMASIGFDAEVIHRVHAGRTGTITHLSYLQPIWAALRSYRHPRLKVWLDDEPQAREARLAVVVNYPMYALNLPMARAARPDDGWLEVRLFQRGSAFQIVRYFCTLVFGRHEQLADVISVRARRVRIECDEAAPVQLDGDPHGTTPLDIQIIPGALRVFAPAGPGNVDSDPFPTIPTSGS
;
A
#
# COMPACT_ATOMS: atom_id res chain seq x y z
N VAL A 1 -17.50 1.67 16.87
CA VAL A 1 -16.64 1.24 15.76
C VAL A 1 -17.31 1.63 14.44
N VAL A 2 -16.63 2.39 13.62
CA VAL A 2 -17.14 2.83 12.32
C VAL A 2 -16.53 1.95 11.21
N ILE A 3 -17.37 1.34 10.37
CA ILE A 3 -16.97 0.43 9.31
C ILE A 3 -17.25 1.10 7.97
N GLN A 4 -16.19 1.44 7.24
CA GLN A 4 -16.27 1.87 5.84
C GLN A 4 -16.16 0.62 4.95
N ARG A 5 -17.26 0.26 4.30
CA ARG A 5 -17.27 -0.85 3.34
C ARG A 5 -17.08 -0.34 1.92
N ASN A 6 -16.17 -0.96 1.18
CA ASN A 6 -16.12 -0.79 -0.27
C ASN A 6 -17.10 -1.77 -0.94
N PRO A 7 -18.18 -1.30 -1.62
CA PRO A 7 -19.18 -2.18 -2.22
C PRO A 7 -18.64 -3.11 -3.31
N THR A 8 -17.57 -2.70 -3.99
CA THR A 8 -16.94 -3.46 -5.07
C THR A 8 -15.92 -4.50 -4.59
N SER A 9 -15.55 -4.46 -3.30
CA SER A 9 -14.64 -5.44 -2.70
C SER A 9 -15.41 -6.57 -2.03
N GLY A 10 -14.82 -7.78 -2.05
CA GLY A 10 -15.35 -8.93 -1.33
C GLY A 10 -16.54 -9.59 -2.01
N THR A 11 -16.28 -10.36 -3.06
CA THR A 11 -17.25 -11.27 -3.68
C THR A 11 -17.26 -12.63 -2.97
N GLY A 12 -18.37 -13.36 -3.05
CA GLY A 12 -18.47 -14.71 -2.51
C GLY A 12 -18.34 -14.79 -0.99
N TRP A 13 -17.52 -15.73 -0.49
CA TRP A 13 -17.33 -16.04 0.93
C TRP A 13 -16.77 -14.86 1.76
N ARG A 14 -16.10 -13.91 1.13
CA ARG A 14 -15.56 -12.72 1.82
C ARG A 14 -16.66 -11.82 2.42
N ARG A 15 -17.90 -11.93 1.96
CA ARG A 15 -19.04 -11.24 2.58
C ARG A 15 -19.37 -11.76 3.97
N SER A 16 -19.16 -13.07 4.23
CA SER A 16 -19.37 -13.64 5.56
C SER A 16 -18.47 -13.05 6.61
N LEU A 17 -17.22 -12.69 6.26
CA LEU A 17 -16.26 -12.06 7.17
C LEU A 17 -16.78 -10.75 7.76
N LEU A 18 -17.52 -9.97 6.96
CA LEU A 18 -18.11 -8.71 7.44
C LEU A 18 -19.27 -8.99 8.41
N VAL A 19 -20.08 -10.02 8.14
CA VAL A 19 -21.17 -10.45 9.03
C VAL A 19 -20.58 -10.94 10.35
N GLU A 20 -19.56 -11.79 10.29
CA GLU A 20 -18.82 -12.27 11.48
C GLU A 20 -18.25 -11.10 12.31
N LEU A 21 -17.63 -10.12 11.67
CA LEU A 21 -17.11 -8.93 12.35
C LEU A 21 -18.21 -8.20 13.11
N VAL A 22 -19.34 -7.91 12.44
CA VAL A 22 -20.46 -7.17 13.06
C VAL A 22 -21.07 -7.94 14.23
N GLN A 23 -21.26 -9.26 14.07
CA GLN A 23 -21.82 -10.11 15.11
C GLN A 23 -20.90 -10.19 16.34
N GLU A 24 -19.61 -10.44 16.10
CA GLU A 24 -18.63 -10.56 17.20
C GLU A 24 -18.39 -9.22 17.90
N LEU A 25 -18.33 -8.09 17.20
CA LEU A 25 -18.25 -6.76 17.82
C LEU A 25 -19.44 -6.52 18.76
N ARG A 26 -20.66 -6.86 18.34
CA ARG A 26 -21.85 -6.74 19.19
C ARG A 26 -21.79 -7.67 20.40
N ARG A 27 -21.33 -8.90 20.23
CA ARG A 27 -21.15 -9.87 21.30
C ARG A 27 -20.15 -9.37 22.36
N LEU A 28 -19.13 -8.62 21.91
CA LEU A 28 -18.11 -8.00 22.77
C LEU A 28 -18.54 -6.64 23.34
N GLY A 29 -19.82 -6.25 23.20
CA GLY A 29 -20.36 -5.00 23.76
C GLY A 29 -20.04 -3.74 22.93
N LEU A 30 -19.42 -3.89 21.77
CA LEU A 30 -19.12 -2.77 20.87
C LEU A 30 -20.30 -2.49 19.92
N ARG A 31 -20.43 -1.22 19.52
CA ARG A 31 -21.51 -0.76 18.63
C ARG A 31 -20.95 -0.51 17.22
N PRO A 32 -21.02 -1.47 16.27
CA PRO A 32 -20.59 -1.25 14.90
C PRO A 32 -21.60 -0.42 14.13
N ARG A 33 -21.11 0.60 13.40
CA ARG A 33 -21.87 1.39 12.45
C ARG A 33 -21.22 1.30 11.08
N MET A 34 -21.97 0.88 10.07
CA MET A 34 -21.47 0.59 8.73
C MET A 34 -21.93 1.63 7.71
N PHE A 35 -20.98 2.08 6.89
CA PHE A 35 -21.22 3.00 5.79
C PHE A 35 -20.72 2.40 4.48
N HIS A 36 -21.56 2.50 3.44
CA HIS A 36 -21.23 2.16 2.05
C HIS A 36 -20.87 3.39 1.22
N ASN A 37 -21.26 4.56 1.70
CA ASN A 37 -21.03 5.84 1.05
C ASN A 37 -20.02 6.65 1.87
N ARG A 38 -18.97 7.14 1.20
CA ARG A 38 -17.88 7.92 1.82
C ARG A 38 -18.39 9.20 2.45
N SER A 39 -19.15 10.00 1.70
CA SER A 39 -19.65 11.29 2.18
C SER A 39 -20.55 11.15 3.41
N ARG A 40 -21.36 10.09 3.51
CA ARG A 40 -22.16 9.82 4.71
C ARG A 40 -21.30 9.43 5.91
N CYS A 41 -20.20 8.70 5.66
CA CYS A 41 -19.22 8.39 6.71
C CYS A 41 -18.55 9.67 7.21
N ASP A 42 -18.13 10.54 6.29
CA ASP A 42 -17.48 11.80 6.61
C ASP A 42 -18.41 12.75 7.39
N GLN A 43 -19.65 12.91 6.93
CA GLN A 43 -20.67 13.70 7.63
C GLN A 43 -20.92 13.18 9.04
N TRP A 44 -20.98 11.87 9.22
CA TRP A 44 -21.19 11.27 10.54
C TRP A 44 -19.98 11.50 11.47
N LEU A 45 -18.76 11.37 10.94
CA LEU A 45 -17.52 11.61 11.67
C LEU A 45 -17.23 13.12 11.88
N ALA A 46 -17.89 14.02 11.16
CA ALA A 46 -17.76 15.45 11.37
C ALA A 46 -18.43 15.92 12.67
N ASP A 47 -19.38 15.15 13.21
CA ASP A 47 -20.07 15.46 14.46
C ASP A 47 -19.13 15.15 15.67
N PRO A 48 -18.86 16.13 16.53
CA PRO A 48 -17.99 15.95 17.70
C PRO A 48 -18.47 14.87 18.68
N GLU A 49 -19.78 14.70 18.85
CA GLU A 49 -20.35 13.66 19.72
C GLU A 49 -20.05 12.27 19.16
N HIS A 50 -20.19 12.08 17.85
CA HIS A 50 -19.87 10.84 17.18
C HIS A 50 -18.35 10.55 17.20
N GLN A 51 -17.51 11.59 17.09
CA GLN A 51 -16.07 11.43 17.23
C GLN A 51 -15.69 10.86 18.59
N GLN A 52 -16.21 11.43 19.68
CA GLN A 52 -15.92 10.99 21.05
C GLN A 52 -16.37 9.54 21.29
N GLN A 53 -17.44 9.09 20.65
CA GLN A 53 -17.97 7.73 20.76
C GLN A 53 -17.27 6.71 19.83
N THR A 54 -16.42 7.19 18.92
CA THR A 54 -15.77 6.32 17.92
C THR A 54 -14.42 5.83 18.40
N LEU A 55 -14.29 4.52 18.61
CA LEU A 55 -13.06 3.86 19.00
C LEU A 55 -12.04 3.79 17.86
N CYS A 56 -12.49 3.40 16.67
CA CYS A 56 -11.65 3.22 15.48
C CYS A 56 -12.46 3.20 14.20
N LEU A 57 -11.75 3.32 13.07
CA LEU A 57 -12.28 3.11 11.74
C LEU A 57 -11.87 1.74 11.22
N VAL A 58 -12.79 1.03 10.57
CA VAL A 58 -12.53 -0.26 9.93
C VAL A 58 -12.54 -0.09 8.42
N ALA A 59 -11.42 -0.36 7.79
CA ALA A 59 -11.31 -0.50 6.34
C ALA A 59 -11.80 -1.89 5.92
N ALA A 60 -13.08 -2.02 5.57
CA ALA A 60 -13.63 -3.28 5.05
C ALA A 60 -13.51 -3.31 3.52
N GLY A 61 -12.33 -3.66 3.03
CA GLY A 61 -11.98 -3.62 1.60
C GLY A 61 -10.55 -4.11 1.32
N GLY A 62 -9.97 -3.68 0.21
CA GLY A 62 -8.57 -3.90 -0.13
C GLY A 62 -7.69 -2.69 0.24
N ASP A 63 -6.43 -2.70 -0.24
CA ASP A 63 -5.44 -1.67 0.05
C ASP A 63 -5.93 -0.26 -0.32
N GLY A 64 -6.63 -0.07 -1.44
CA GLY A 64 -7.23 1.21 -1.80
C GLY A 64 -8.33 1.71 -0.82
N THR A 65 -8.95 0.84 -0.01
CA THR A 65 -9.88 1.28 1.05
C THR A 65 -9.12 1.74 2.29
N VAL A 66 -7.97 1.11 2.57
CA VAL A 66 -7.05 1.54 3.63
C VAL A 66 -6.48 2.90 3.28
N ASP A 67 -5.93 3.04 2.05
CA ASP A 67 -5.38 4.29 1.53
C ASP A 67 -6.41 5.44 1.58
N ASP A 68 -7.64 5.19 1.18
CA ASP A 68 -8.73 6.16 1.25
C ASP A 68 -8.97 6.64 2.68
N LEU A 69 -9.08 5.73 3.66
CA LEU A 69 -9.33 6.10 5.05
C LEU A 69 -8.17 6.82 5.72
N LEU A 70 -6.93 6.37 5.50
CA LEU A 70 -5.76 6.99 6.11
C LEU A 70 -5.53 8.44 5.61
N ASN A 71 -5.96 8.73 4.39
CA ASN A 71 -5.86 10.07 3.80
C ASN A 71 -7.04 10.98 4.18
N ARG A 72 -8.28 10.46 4.20
CA ARG A 72 -9.47 11.26 4.56
C ARG A 72 -9.61 11.50 6.06
N HIS A 73 -9.18 10.55 6.88
CA HIS A 73 -9.34 10.60 8.33
C HIS A 73 -7.99 10.37 9.05
N PRO A 74 -7.01 11.25 8.85
CA PRO A 74 -5.70 11.12 9.49
C PRO A 74 -5.79 11.15 11.02
N GLY A 75 -4.96 10.35 11.68
CA GLY A 75 -4.90 10.27 13.14
C GLY A 75 -5.89 9.29 13.78
N TRP A 76 -6.88 8.79 13.06
CA TRP A 76 -7.74 7.74 13.57
C TRP A 76 -7.04 6.38 13.60
N PRO A 77 -7.24 5.58 14.69
CA PRO A 77 -6.80 4.19 14.67
C PRO A 77 -7.56 3.41 13.59
N LEU A 78 -6.83 2.65 12.78
CA LEU A 78 -7.41 1.80 11.75
C LEU A 78 -7.45 0.33 12.17
N ALA A 79 -8.51 -0.36 11.77
CA ALA A 79 -8.59 -1.81 11.73
C ALA A 79 -8.85 -2.22 10.28
N ILE A 80 -8.24 -3.31 9.82
CA ILE A 80 -8.32 -3.73 8.42
C ILE A 80 -9.03 -5.07 8.34
N LEU A 81 -10.20 -5.11 7.66
CA LEU A 81 -10.83 -6.35 7.25
C LEU A 81 -10.45 -6.62 5.79
N PRO A 82 -9.52 -7.56 5.50
CA PRO A 82 -8.93 -7.74 4.19
C PRO A 82 -9.91 -8.45 3.22
N LEU A 83 -10.65 -7.67 2.45
CA LEU A 83 -11.62 -8.14 1.47
C LEU A 83 -11.15 -7.99 0.02
N GLY A 84 -10.01 -7.35 -0.21
CA GLY A 84 -9.42 -7.13 -1.54
C GLY A 84 -8.66 -8.35 -2.07
N THR A 85 -8.00 -8.17 -3.21
CA THR A 85 -7.21 -9.23 -3.87
C THR A 85 -5.85 -9.39 -3.21
N GLU A 86 -5.06 -8.33 -3.07
CA GLU A 86 -3.69 -8.36 -2.54
C GLU A 86 -3.66 -8.20 -1.01
N ASN A 87 -4.28 -7.15 -0.47
CA ASN A 87 -4.29 -6.78 0.95
C ASN A 87 -2.87 -6.74 1.55
N LEU A 88 -1.95 -6.09 0.86
CA LEU A 88 -0.51 -6.12 1.17
C LEU A 88 -0.22 -5.61 2.59
N LEU A 89 -0.84 -4.50 3.00
CA LEU A 89 -0.64 -3.97 4.34
C LEU A 89 -1.17 -4.92 5.42
N ALA A 90 -2.38 -5.47 5.23
CA ALA A 90 -2.97 -6.41 6.20
C ALA A 90 -2.13 -7.68 6.34
N ARG A 91 -1.67 -8.25 5.21
CA ARG A 91 -0.81 -9.44 5.19
C ARG A 91 0.50 -9.19 5.92
N GLY A 92 1.15 -8.08 5.59
CA GLY A 92 2.40 -7.74 6.22
C GLY A 92 2.29 -7.50 7.73
N LEU A 93 1.18 -6.95 8.20
CA LEU A 93 0.89 -6.79 9.62
C LEU A 93 0.39 -8.07 10.31
N GLY A 94 0.32 -9.20 9.59
CA GLY A 94 -0.16 -10.47 10.14
C GLY A 94 -1.67 -10.48 10.46
N ILE A 95 -2.46 -9.61 9.81
CA ILE A 95 -3.91 -9.53 10.04
C ILE A 95 -4.60 -10.62 9.22
N ALA A 96 -5.15 -11.61 9.90
CA ALA A 96 -5.87 -12.71 9.28
C ALA A 96 -7.19 -12.25 8.62
N PRO A 97 -7.65 -12.89 7.52
CA PRO A 97 -8.93 -12.64 6.89
C PRO A 97 -10.06 -13.27 7.72
N SER A 98 -10.27 -12.75 8.93
CA SER A 98 -11.25 -13.25 9.90
C SER A 98 -11.96 -12.06 10.56
N GLY A 99 -13.27 -11.99 10.41
CA GLY A 99 -14.08 -10.96 11.07
C GLY A 99 -14.09 -11.13 12.59
N ARG A 100 -14.08 -12.35 13.08
CA ARG A 100 -14.05 -12.67 14.51
C ARG A 100 -12.74 -12.26 15.16
N ASP A 101 -11.61 -12.58 14.54
CA ASP A 101 -10.30 -12.25 15.10
C ASP A 101 -10.05 -10.74 15.10
N LEU A 102 -10.48 -10.05 14.02
CA LEU A 102 -10.41 -8.60 13.98
C LEU A 102 -11.27 -7.94 15.08
N ALA A 103 -12.48 -8.45 15.35
CA ALA A 103 -13.32 -7.96 16.44
C ALA A 103 -12.62 -8.11 17.81
N ARG A 104 -11.96 -9.24 18.03
CA ARG A 104 -11.19 -9.49 19.26
C ARG A 104 -9.97 -8.59 19.38
N LEU A 105 -9.25 -8.34 18.30
CA LEU A 105 -8.15 -7.37 18.28
C LEU A 105 -8.63 -5.97 18.67
N ILE A 106 -9.75 -5.51 18.10
CA ILE A 106 -10.35 -4.21 18.42
C ILE A 106 -10.76 -4.16 19.91
N ALA A 107 -11.47 -5.15 20.39
CA ALA A 107 -11.94 -5.19 21.78
C ALA A 107 -10.79 -5.31 22.79
N GLY A 108 -9.72 -6.02 22.43
CA GLY A 108 -8.50 -6.15 23.24
C GLY A 108 -7.60 -4.91 23.21
N GLY A 109 -7.90 -3.91 22.40
CA GLY A 109 -7.15 -2.65 22.32
C GLY A 109 -5.74 -2.78 21.75
N ARG A 110 -5.35 -3.94 21.18
CA ARG A 110 -3.99 -4.19 20.71
C ARG A 110 -3.74 -3.43 19.40
N GLN A 111 -2.82 -2.49 19.44
CA GLN A 111 -2.44 -1.65 18.32
C GLN A 111 -0.93 -1.71 18.11
N GLN A 112 -0.53 -1.58 16.84
CA GLN A 112 0.83 -1.24 16.42
C GLN A 112 0.81 0.19 15.88
N THR A 113 1.94 0.88 16.04
CA THR A 113 2.15 2.20 15.45
C THR A 113 3.13 2.04 14.31
N ILE A 114 2.75 2.51 13.13
CA ILE A 114 3.59 2.45 11.93
C ILE A 114 3.79 3.84 11.34
N ASP A 115 4.89 3.97 10.63
CA ASP A 115 5.24 5.15 9.87
C ASP A 115 4.44 5.21 8.57
N LEU A 116 4.29 6.40 8.01
CA LEU A 116 3.74 6.60 6.67
C LEU A 116 4.70 7.44 5.85
N GLY A 117 4.82 7.15 4.57
CA GLY A 117 5.39 8.11 3.64
C GLY A 117 4.36 9.19 3.28
N GLN A 118 4.83 10.39 2.94
CA GLN A 118 4.01 11.48 2.41
C GLN A 118 4.64 12.05 1.15
N ALA A 119 3.84 12.24 0.11
CA ALA A 119 4.24 12.83 -1.16
C ALA A 119 3.15 13.79 -1.64
N GLY A 120 3.51 15.04 -1.96
CA GLY A 120 2.55 16.04 -2.45
C GLY A 120 1.31 16.21 -1.56
N GLY A 121 1.46 16.08 -0.23
CA GLY A 121 0.37 16.17 0.73
C GLY A 121 -0.43 14.88 0.94
N ARG A 122 -0.29 13.85 0.07
CA ARG A 122 -0.92 12.54 0.21
C ARG A 122 0.02 11.56 0.94
N ARG A 123 -0.54 10.78 1.85
CA ARG A 123 0.17 9.74 2.60
C ARG A 123 0.09 8.41 1.87
N PHE A 124 1.11 7.57 2.08
CA PHE A 124 1.13 6.19 1.59
C PHE A 124 1.69 5.27 2.67
N ALA A 125 1.18 4.05 2.73
CA ALA A 125 1.58 3.06 3.72
C ALA A 125 2.64 2.08 3.18
N LEU A 126 2.61 1.78 1.88
CA LEU A 126 3.44 0.77 1.26
C LEU A 126 4.62 1.39 0.51
N MET A 127 4.35 2.14 -0.55
CA MET A 127 5.39 2.71 -1.39
C MET A 127 4.93 3.84 -2.31
N ALA A 128 5.92 4.63 -2.76
CA ALA A 128 5.82 5.49 -3.93
C ALA A 128 6.74 4.98 -5.03
N SER A 129 6.31 5.02 -6.29
CA SER A 129 7.21 4.78 -7.42
C SER A 129 7.09 5.82 -8.51
N ILE A 130 8.21 6.07 -9.18
CA ILE A 130 8.35 7.11 -10.20
C ILE A 130 9.02 6.48 -11.42
N GLY A 131 8.36 6.54 -12.56
CA GLY A 131 8.86 6.00 -13.80
C GLY A 131 8.01 4.88 -14.38
N PHE A 132 8.63 3.82 -14.89
CA PHE A 132 7.95 2.76 -15.65
C PHE A 132 6.79 2.10 -14.88
N ASP A 133 6.98 1.79 -13.61
CA ASP A 133 5.95 1.16 -12.76
C ASP A 133 4.72 2.06 -12.62
N ALA A 134 4.94 3.34 -12.33
CA ALA A 134 3.87 4.34 -12.27
C ALA A 134 3.16 4.52 -13.61
N GLU A 135 3.88 4.46 -14.74
CA GLU A 135 3.29 4.49 -16.08
C GLU A 135 2.32 3.33 -16.30
N VAL A 136 2.69 2.12 -15.88
CA VAL A 136 1.80 0.95 -15.94
C VAL A 136 0.54 1.19 -15.12
N ILE A 137 0.67 1.68 -13.89
CA ILE A 137 -0.45 2.00 -13.00
C ILE A 137 -1.38 3.05 -13.63
N HIS A 138 -0.83 4.13 -14.18
CA HIS A 138 -1.62 5.16 -14.87
C HIS A 138 -2.42 4.57 -16.04
N ARG A 139 -1.82 3.69 -16.85
CA ARG A 139 -2.51 3.03 -17.98
C ARG A 139 -3.60 2.07 -17.52
N VAL A 140 -3.35 1.29 -16.45
CA VAL A 140 -4.37 0.40 -15.86
C VAL A 140 -5.58 1.21 -15.39
N HIS A 141 -5.34 2.34 -14.72
CA HIS A 141 -6.42 3.20 -14.23
C HIS A 141 -7.17 3.92 -15.34
N ALA A 142 -6.48 4.37 -16.39
CA ALA A 142 -7.10 5.01 -17.56
C ALA A 142 -8.01 4.05 -18.36
N GLY A 143 -7.65 2.76 -18.43
CA GLY A 143 -8.42 1.71 -19.11
C GLY A 143 -9.44 0.99 -18.22
N ARG A 144 -9.68 1.47 -16.99
CA ARG A 144 -10.47 0.74 -15.99
C ARG A 144 -11.95 0.66 -16.34
N THR A 145 -12.44 -0.56 -16.57
CA THR A 145 -13.87 -0.86 -16.79
C THR A 145 -14.51 -1.73 -15.68
N GLY A 146 -13.74 -2.03 -14.59
CA GLY A 146 -14.24 -2.92 -13.54
C GLY A 146 -13.21 -3.23 -12.45
N THR A 147 -13.30 -4.43 -11.87
CA THR A 147 -12.35 -4.92 -10.86
C THR A 147 -11.00 -5.21 -11.51
N ILE A 148 -9.93 -4.68 -10.93
CA ILE A 148 -8.56 -4.94 -11.38
C ILE A 148 -8.17 -6.37 -10.96
N THR A 149 -7.75 -7.17 -11.93
CA THR A 149 -7.19 -8.51 -11.74
C THR A 149 -5.74 -8.52 -12.23
N HIS A 150 -4.96 -9.55 -11.89
CA HIS A 150 -3.58 -9.67 -12.39
C HIS A 150 -3.49 -9.66 -13.92
N LEU A 151 -4.49 -10.20 -14.62
CA LEU A 151 -4.56 -10.18 -16.08
C LEU A 151 -4.75 -8.76 -16.65
N SER A 152 -5.37 -7.85 -15.89
CA SER A 152 -5.58 -6.46 -16.31
C SER A 152 -4.27 -5.69 -16.49
N TYR A 153 -3.17 -6.17 -15.91
CA TYR A 153 -1.85 -5.54 -16.05
C TYR A 153 -1.09 -5.95 -17.31
N LEU A 154 -1.40 -7.09 -17.95
CA LEU A 154 -0.62 -7.62 -19.06
C LEU A 154 -0.56 -6.67 -20.26
N GLN A 155 -1.71 -6.14 -20.69
CA GLN A 155 -1.77 -5.22 -21.83
C GLN A 155 -1.07 -3.87 -21.50
N PRO A 156 -1.34 -3.19 -20.37
CA PRO A 156 -0.64 -1.98 -19.97
C PRO A 156 0.88 -2.15 -19.86
N ILE A 157 1.36 -3.27 -19.27
CA ILE A 157 2.80 -3.58 -19.19
C ILE A 157 3.39 -3.67 -20.60
N TRP A 158 2.76 -4.42 -21.50
CA TRP A 158 3.24 -4.63 -22.87
C TRP A 158 3.26 -3.32 -23.66
N ALA A 159 2.22 -2.49 -23.50
CA ALA A 159 2.17 -1.17 -24.11
C ALA A 159 3.24 -0.23 -23.55
N ALA A 160 3.45 -0.23 -22.22
CA ALA A 160 4.49 0.58 -21.56
C ALA A 160 5.90 0.13 -21.99
N LEU A 161 6.19 -1.17 -22.06
CA LEU A 161 7.49 -1.68 -22.51
C LEU A 161 7.87 -1.19 -23.93
N ARG A 162 6.87 -0.98 -24.78
CA ARG A 162 7.10 -0.52 -26.17
C ARG A 162 7.21 0.97 -26.34
N SER A 163 6.53 1.76 -25.51
CA SER A 163 6.37 3.20 -25.76
C SER A 163 6.93 4.09 -24.65
N TYR A 164 7.26 3.58 -23.46
CA TYR A 164 7.78 4.40 -22.38
C TYR A 164 9.22 4.83 -22.63
N ARG A 165 9.50 6.13 -22.50
CA ARG A 165 10.80 6.72 -22.88
C ARG A 165 11.88 6.60 -21.81
N HIS A 166 11.57 6.15 -20.59
CA HIS A 166 12.49 6.04 -19.46
C HIS A 166 13.27 7.35 -19.19
N PRO A 167 12.59 8.44 -18.82
CA PRO A 167 13.25 9.73 -18.60
C PRO A 167 14.28 9.67 -17.47
N ARG A 168 15.24 10.60 -17.46
CA ARG A 168 16.27 10.69 -16.42
C ARG A 168 15.70 11.35 -15.18
N LEU A 169 15.73 10.63 -14.07
CA LEU A 169 15.37 11.13 -12.76
C LEU A 169 16.64 11.62 -12.06
N LYS A 170 16.55 12.79 -11.45
CA LYS A 170 17.54 13.32 -10.51
C LYS A 170 16.94 13.15 -9.11
N VAL A 171 17.64 12.43 -8.23
CA VAL A 171 17.14 12.04 -6.91
C VAL A 171 18.09 12.54 -5.84
N TRP A 172 17.62 13.45 -4.98
CA TRP A 172 18.32 13.92 -3.79
C TRP A 172 17.80 13.19 -2.56
N LEU A 173 18.67 12.79 -1.68
CA LEU A 173 18.38 12.04 -0.47
C LEU A 173 18.80 12.86 0.74
N ASP A 174 17.87 13.14 1.64
CA ASP A 174 18.08 13.95 2.84
C ASP A 174 18.76 15.29 2.50
N ASP A 175 19.93 15.55 3.07
CA ASP A 175 20.70 16.78 2.86
C ASP A 175 21.92 16.57 1.91
N GLU A 176 21.93 15.48 1.12
CA GLU A 176 23.01 15.23 0.15
C GLU A 176 23.03 16.33 -0.93
N PRO A 177 24.19 16.97 -1.17
CA PRO A 177 24.27 18.06 -2.14
C PRO A 177 24.22 17.59 -3.59
N GLN A 178 24.50 16.31 -3.86
CA GLN A 178 24.56 15.75 -5.20
C GLN A 178 23.37 14.83 -5.47
N ALA A 179 22.72 15.05 -6.59
CA ALA A 179 21.67 14.16 -7.07
C ALA A 179 22.26 12.84 -7.58
N ARG A 180 21.53 11.76 -7.31
CA ARG A 180 21.78 10.45 -7.92
C ARG A 180 20.91 10.31 -9.15
N GLU A 181 21.43 9.73 -10.22
CA GLU A 181 20.68 9.49 -11.44
C GLU A 181 20.00 8.12 -11.43
N ALA A 182 18.75 8.09 -11.87
CA ALA A 182 17.96 6.87 -12.04
C ALA A 182 17.03 6.96 -13.27
N ARG A 183 16.45 5.84 -13.66
CA ARG A 183 15.39 5.73 -14.69
C ARG A 183 14.07 5.23 -14.11
N LEU A 184 14.16 4.63 -12.92
CA LEU A 184 13.04 4.20 -12.10
C LEU A 184 13.47 4.37 -10.65
N ALA A 185 12.63 4.99 -9.84
CA ALA A 185 12.82 5.13 -8.41
C ALA A 185 11.64 4.50 -7.67
N VAL A 186 11.92 3.71 -6.65
CA VAL A 186 10.91 3.13 -5.74
C VAL A 186 11.30 3.49 -4.32
N VAL A 187 10.41 4.16 -3.62
CA VAL A 187 10.54 4.60 -2.23
C VAL A 187 9.57 3.77 -1.40
N VAL A 188 10.11 2.94 -0.54
CA VAL A 188 9.40 1.86 0.13
C VAL A 188 9.32 2.11 1.63
N ASN A 189 8.13 2.06 2.19
CA ASN A 189 7.89 2.07 3.63
C ASN A 189 7.60 0.65 4.15
N TYR A 190 6.99 -0.20 3.34
CA TYR A 190 6.66 -1.59 3.67
C TYR A 190 7.29 -2.57 2.68
N PRO A 191 7.90 -3.70 3.13
CA PRO A 191 8.79 -4.52 2.30
C PRO A 191 8.13 -5.14 1.06
N MET A 192 6.82 -5.34 1.08
CA MET A 192 6.12 -6.10 0.05
C MET A 192 5.61 -5.21 -1.09
N TYR A 193 5.81 -5.71 -2.30
CA TYR A 193 5.32 -5.15 -3.56
C TYR A 193 4.18 -6.01 -4.13
N ALA A 194 3.58 -5.58 -5.24
CA ALA A 194 2.60 -6.36 -5.98
C ALA A 194 3.05 -7.83 -6.15
N LEU A 195 2.11 -8.77 -6.17
CA LEU A 195 2.37 -10.22 -6.22
C LEU A 195 3.20 -10.74 -5.02
N ASN A 196 3.18 -10.03 -3.90
CA ASN A 196 3.95 -10.38 -2.71
C ASN A 196 5.48 -10.42 -2.94
N LEU A 197 6.00 -9.63 -3.89
CA LEU A 197 7.42 -9.57 -4.19
C LEU A 197 8.15 -8.65 -3.19
N PRO A 198 9.30 -9.07 -2.64
CA PRO A 198 10.04 -8.26 -1.68
C PRO A 198 10.86 -7.17 -2.39
N MET A 199 10.31 -5.96 -2.54
CA MET A 199 11.00 -4.83 -3.15
C MET A 199 12.16 -4.30 -2.29
N ALA A 200 11.99 -4.30 -0.97
CA ALA A 200 13.01 -3.93 -0.01
C ALA A 200 12.86 -4.80 1.25
N ARG A 201 13.60 -5.91 1.33
CA ARG A 201 13.48 -6.87 2.45
C ARG A 201 13.84 -6.25 3.80
N ALA A 202 14.69 -5.25 3.80
CA ALA A 202 15.13 -4.55 5.01
C ALA A 202 14.12 -3.50 5.50
N ALA A 203 13.10 -3.16 4.71
CA ALA A 203 12.13 -2.13 5.09
C ALA A 203 11.38 -2.52 6.37
N ARG A 204 11.29 -1.56 7.28
CA ARG A 204 10.55 -1.65 8.53
C ARG A 204 9.61 -0.46 8.63
N PRO A 205 8.32 -0.68 8.84
CA PRO A 205 7.36 0.39 8.87
C PRO A 205 7.33 1.17 10.20
N ASP A 206 8.29 0.94 11.11
CA ASP A 206 8.32 1.47 12.48
C ASP A 206 9.71 2.01 12.89
N ASP A 207 10.62 2.23 11.93
CA ASP A 207 12.01 2.62 12.23
C ASP A 207 12.37 4.07 11.81
N GLY A 208 11.40 4.81 11.29
CA GLY A 208 11.56 6.22 10.88
C GLY A 208 12.35 6.41 9.60
N TRP A 209 12.47 5.38 8.73
CA TRP A 209 13.20 5.43 7.48
C TRP A 209 12.38 4.91 6.30
N LEU A 210 12.68 5.46 5.13
CA LEU A 210 12.23 4.94 3.83
C LEU A 210 13.39 4.20 3.16
N GLU A 211 13.11 3.04 2.62
CA GLU A 211 14.05 2.32 1.76
C GLU A 211 13.92 2.82 0.33
N VAL A 212 15.01 3.26 -0.28
CA VAL A 212 15.02 3.80 -1.63
C VAL A 212 15.77 2.87 -2.57
N ARG A 213 15.13 2.50 -3.67
CA ARG A 213 15.70 1.68 -4.74
C ARG A 213 15.74 2.48 -6.02
N LEU A 214 16.96 2.76 -6.51
CA LEU A 214 17.19 3.54 -7.73
C LEU A 214 17.75 2.62 -8.82
N PHE A 215 16.99 2.45 -9.87
CA PHE A 215 17.37 1.65 -11.03
C PHE A 215 17.96 2.58 -12.09
N GLN A 216 19.25 2.47 -12.36
CA GLN A 216 20.00 3.45 -13.15
C GLN A 216 19.82 3.28 -14.66
N ARG A 217 19.42 2.11 -15.14
CA ARG A 217 19.25 1.84 -16.56
C ARG A 217 17.78 1.76 -16.95
N GLY A 218 17.45 2.29 -18.15
CA GLY A 218 16.09 2.34 -18.66
C GLY A 218 16.05 1.81 -20.10
N SER A 219 15.48 0.64 -20.28
CA SER A 219 15.04 0.08 -21.57
C SER A 219 14.09 -1.06 -21.27
N ALA A 220 13.29 -1.50 -22.23
CA ALA A 220 12.40 -2.64 -22.07
C ALA A 220 13.16 -3.89 -21.56
N PHE A 221 14.34 -4.17 -22.12
CA PHE A 221 15.18 -5.28 -21.67
C PHE A 221 15.62 -5.13 -20.20
N GLN A 222 16.03 -3.95 -19.78
CA GLN A 222 16.45 -3.71 -18.40
C GLN A 222 15.28 -3.83 -17.42
N ILE A 223 14.10 -3.34 -17.77
CA ILE A 223 12.89 -3.50 -16.95
C ILE A 223 12.55 -4.99 -16.75
N VAL A 224 12.57 -5.77 -17.82
CA VAL A 224 12.34 -7.23 -17.72
C VAL A 224 13.41 -7.90 -16.85
N ARG A 225 14.68 -7.51 -17.03
CA ARG A 225 15.79 -8.03 -16.18
C ARG A 225 15.59 -7.67 -14.71
N TYR A 226 15.22 -6.41 -14.39
CA TYR A 226 14.95 -5.99 -13.03
C TYR A 226 13.78 -6.76 -12.43
N PHE A 227 12.71 -6.94 -13.17
CA PHE A 227 11.56 -7.74 -12.72
C PHE A 227 11.94 -9.20 -12.46
N CYS A 228 12.66 -9.85 -13.37
CA CYS A 228 13.14 -11.22 -13.17
C CYS A 228 14.01 -11.32 -11.91
N THR A 229 14.95 -10.41 -11.72
CA THR A 229 15.81 -10.42 -10.53
C THR A 229 15.05 -10.10 -9.24
N LEU A 230 13.98 -9.27 -9.29
CA LEU A 230 13.08 -9.01 -8.18
C LEU A 230 12.32 -10.28 -7.77
N VAL A 231 11.79 -11.05 -8.74
CA VAL A 231 11.11 -12.34 -8.50
C VAL A 231 12.03 -13.31 -7.73
N PHE A 232 13.32 -13.35 -8.07
CA PHE A 232 14.31 -14.17 -7.36
C PHE A 232 14.91 -13.48 -6.12
N GLY A 233 14.47 -12.28 -5.78
CA GLY A 233 14.98 -11.51 -4.64
C GLY A 233 16.45 -11.12 -4.74
N ARG A 234 16.98 -10.96 -5.96
CA ARG A 234 18.40 -10.65 -6.26
C ARG A 234 18.61 -9.27 -6.86
N HIS A 235 17.56 -8.47 -7.04
CA HIS A 235 17.64 -7.15 -7.70
C HIS A 235 18.57 -6.18 -6.96
N GLU A 236 18.64 -6.24 -5.63
CA GLU A 236 19.53 -5.39 -4.82
C GLU A 236 21.02 -5.72 -4.99
N GLN A 237 21.36 -6.87 -5.58
CA GLN A 237 22.74 -7.29 -5.84
C GLN A 237 23.26 -6.79 -7.21
N LEU A 238 22.40 -6.16 -8.01
CA LEU A 238 22.79 -5.64 -9.31
C LEU A 238 23.62 -4.36 -9.17
N ALA A 239 24.72 -4.26 -9.90
CA ALA A 239 25.63 -3.09 -9.87
C ALA A 239 24.98 -1.78 -10.33
N ASP A 240 23.87 -1.87 -11.08
CA ASP A 240 23.09 -0.73 -11.58
C ASP A 240 21.80 -0.50 -10.78
N VAL A 241 21.72 -1.04 -9.54
CA VAL A 241 20.68 -0.76 -8.56
C VAL A 241 21.30 -0.20 -7.30
N ILE A 242 20.90 1.02 -6.94
CA ILE A 242 21.33 1.67 -5.70
C ILE A 242 20.26 1.38 -4.64
N SER A 243 20.69 0.81 -3.51
CA SER A 243 19.84 0.52 -2.35
C SER A 243 20.32 1.37 -1.19
N VAL A 244 19.51 2.31 -0.73
CA VAL A 244 19.84 3.26 0.34
C VAL A 244 18.61 3.57 1.19
N ARG A 245 18.84 4.19 2.35
CA ARG A 245 17.79 4.68 3.27
C ARG A 245 17.77 6.19 3.26
N ALA A 246 16.61 6.80 3.38
CA ALA A 246 16.46 8.23 3.50
C ALA A 246 15.18 8.57 4.30
N ARG A 247 15.16 9.77 4.88
CA ARG A 247 13.96 10.34 5.50
C ARG A 247 13.24 11.31 4.58
N ARG A 248 13.97 11.92 3.66
CA ARG A 248 13.47 12.83 2.63
C ARG A 248 14.04 12.43 1.28
N VAL A 249 13.19 12.42 0.27
CA VAL A 249 13.58 12.10 -1.11
C VAL A 249 12.94 13.14 -2.01
N ARG A 250 13.77 13.92 -2.71
CA ARG A 250 13.32 14.85 -3.74
C ARG A 250 13.65 14.28 -5.11
N ILE A 251 12.66 14.25 -5.99
CA ILE A 251 12.81 13.70 -7.34
C ILE A 251 12.39 14.73 -8.36
N GLU A 252 13.30 15.04 -9.26
CA GLU A 252 13.07 15.92 -10.42
C GLU A 252 13.35 15.16 -11.71
N CYS A 253 12.73 15.62 -12.78
CA CYS A 253 12.91 15.09 -14.11
C CYS A 253 12.76 16.21 -15.16
N ASP A 254 13.57 16.19 -16.20
CA ASP A 254 13.48 17.19 -17.27
C ASP A 254 12.16 17.05 -18.07
N GLU A 255 11.65 15.81 -18.21
CA GLU A 255 10.32 15.49 -18.72
C GLU A 255 9.46 14.95 -17.59
N ALA A 256 8.20 15.38 -17.48
CA ALA A 256 7.30 14.93 -16.43
C ALA A 256 7.18 13.39 -16.39
N ALA A 257 7.65 12.78 -15.31
CA ALA A 257 7.60 11.34 -15.11
C ALA A 257 6.38 10.98 -14.24
N PRO A 258 5.62 9.92 -14.58
CA PRO A 258 4.46 9.52 -13.80
C PRO A 258 4.84 9.05 -12.41
N VAL A 259 3.96 9.31 -11.44
CA VAL A 259 4.06 8.93 -10.03
C VAL A 259 2.89 8.06 -9.64
N GLN A 260 3.12 7.06 -8.81
CA GLN A 260 2.07 6.31 -8.12
C GLN A 260 2.35 6.24 -6.62
N LEU A 261 1.30 6.17 -5.81
CA LEU A 261 1.34 5.91 -4.37
C LEU A 261 0.41 4.72 -4.06
N ASP A 262 0.93 3.69 -3.41
CA ASP A 262 0.18 2.49 -2.99
C ASP A 262 -0.68 1.84 -4.11
N GLY A 263 -0.24 1.96 -5.37
CA GLY A 263 -0.95 1.43 -6.54
C GLY A 263 -1.98 2.37 -7.17
N ASP A 264 -2.09 3.61 -6.70
CA ASP A 264 -2.95 4.65 -7.28
C ASP A 264 -2.12 5.72 -8.01
N PRO A 265 -2.56 6.23 -9.18
CA PRO A 265 -1.92 7.34 -9.86
C PRO A 265 -1.85 8.60 -8.99
N HIS A 266 -0.68 9.26 -8.96
CA HIS A 266 -0.48 10.48 -8.17
C HIS A 266 0.22 11.59 -8.96
N GLY A 267 -0.24 11.92 -10.14
CA GLY A 267 0.34 12.98 -10.96
C GLY A 267 1.71 12.64 -11.51
N THR A 268 2.60 13.62 -11.53
CA THR A 268 3.94 13.55 -12.14
C THR A 268 4.99 14.28 -11.30
N THR A 269 6.29 14.07 -11.63
CA THR A 269 7.39 14.87 -11.09
C THR A 269 7.25 16.36 -11.45
N PRO A 270 7.84 17.31 -10.62
CA PRO A 270 8.69 17.07 -9.46
C PRO A 270 7.93 16.57 -8.23
N LEU A 271 8.60 15.83 -7.35
CA LEU A 271 7.99 15.22 -6.19
C LEU A 271 8.93 15.28 -4.98
N ASP A 272 8.40 15.75 -3.84
CA ASP A 272 9.05 15.67 -2.54
C ASP A 272 8.34 14.60 -1.69
N ILE A 273 9.12 13.66 -1.18
CA ILE A 273 8.66 12.56 -0.33
C ILE A 273 9.34 12.68 1.04
N GLN A 274 8.59 12.47 2.09
CA GLN A 274 9.14 12.40 3.45
C GLN A 274 8.48 11.28 4.26
N ILE A 275 9.23 10.76 5.24
CA ILE A 275 8.66 9.86 6.25
C ILE A 275 7.92 10.67 7.31
N ILE A 276 6.79 10.16 7.81
CA ILE A 276 6.08 10.67 8.98
C ILE A 276 6.09 9.55 10.02
N PRO A 277 7.00 9.59 10.99
CA PRO A 277 7.12 8.56 12.00
C PRO A 277 5.87 8.46 12.86
N GLY A 278 5.46 7.23 13.15
CA GLY A 278 4.35 6.94 14.05
C GLY A 278 2.98 7.47 13.59
N ALA A 279 2.80 7.70 12.29
CA ALA A 279 1.65 8.42 11.74
C ALA A 279 0.35 7.60 11.72
N LEU A 280 0.42 6.27 11.82
CA LEU A 280 -0.76 5.39 11.80
C LEU A 280 -0.74 4.40 12.97
N ARG A 281 -1.80 4.42 13.77
CA ARG A 281 -2.11 3.35 14.72
C ARG A 281 -3.02 2.33 14.04
N VAL A 282 -2.63 1.06 14.04
CA VAL A 282 -3.40 -0.01 13.39
C VAL A 282 -3.62 -1.18 14.34
N PHE A 283 -4.84 -1.70 14.39
CA PHE A 283 -5.16 -2.90 15.16
C PHE A 283 -4.55 -4.13 14.47
N ALA A 284 -3.52 -4.69 15.09
CA ALA A 284 -2.79 -5.83 14.55
C ALA A 284 -2.31 -6.77 15.69
N PRO A 285 -1.97 -8.03 15.39
CA PRO A 285 -1.33 -8.93 16.32
C PRO A 285 0.00 -8.36 16.88
N ALA A 286 0.54 -8.91 17.97
CA ALA A 286 1.83 -8.46 18.52
C ALA A 286 2.99 -8.92 17.64
N GLY A 287 3.93 -8.01 17.40
CA GLY A 287 5.17 -8.23 16.67
C GLY A 287 5.07 -7.86 15.16
N PRO A 288 6.19 -7.55 14.52
CA PRO A 288 6.22 -7.53 13.06
C PRO A 288 5.84 -8.95 12.61
N GLY A 289 4.84 -9.07 11.76
CA GLY A 289 4.46 -10.37 11.20
C GLY A 289 5.71 -11.06 10.68
N ASN A 290 6.00 -12.25 11.22
CA ASN A 290 7.12 -13.03 10.76
C ASN A 290 6.83 -13.33 9.28
N VAL A 291 7.63 -12.79 8.37
CA VAL A 291 7.41 -12.92 6.92
C VAL A 291 7.46 -14.38 6.47
N ASP A 292 7.96 -15.26 7.33
CA ASP A 292 8.08 -16.71 7.11
C ASP A 292 6.82 -17.52 7.45
N SER A 293 5.83 -16.93 8.13
CA SER A 293 4.54 -17.59 8.36
C SER A 293 3.46 -16.93 7.51
N ASP A 294 3.23 -17.47 6.32
CA ASP A 294 2.10 -17.06 5.47
C ASP A 294 0.78 -17.48 6.16
N PRO A 295 0.00 -16.55 6.75
CA PRO A 295 -1.27 -16.89 7.40
C PRO A 295 -2.36 -17.23 6.38
N PHE A 296 -2.05 -17.14 5.08
CA PHE A 296 -2.97 -17.48 4.00
C PHE A 296 -2.64 -18.85 3.43
N PRO A 297 -3.58 -19.79 3.43
CA PRO A 297 -3.36 -21.08 2.79
C PRO A 297 -3.06 -20.87 1.31
N THR A 298 -1.98 -21.45 0.83
CA THR A 298 -1.71 -21.63 -0.61
C THR A 298 -2.94 -22.27 -1.25
N ILE A 299 -3.49 -21.63 -2.27
CA ILE A 299 -4.56 -22.23 -3.08
C ILE A 299 -3.96 -23.51 -3.69
N PRO A 300 -4.51 -24.69 -3.43
CA PRO A 300 -4.05 -25.88 -4.11
C PRO A 300 -4.30 -25.68 -5.60
N THR A 301 -3.24 -25.68 -6.38
CA THR A 301 -3.33 -25.86 -7.82
C THR A 301 -3.97 -27.23 -8.03
N SER A 302 -5.24 -27.26 -8.48
CA SER A 302 -5.90 -28.47 -8.90
C SER A 302 -5.07 -29.05 -10.04
N GLY A 303 -4.25 -30.04 -9.71
CA GLY A 303 -3.57 -30.87 -10.66
C GLY A 303 -4.54 -31.88 -11.27
N SER A 304 -4.33 -32.12 -12.55
CA SER A 304 -4.86 -33.11 -13.48
C SER A 304 -6.33 -33.07 -13.74
#